data_1887c90dd400c7666713cb88b7efcb12
#
_entry.id   1887c90dd400c7666713cb88b7efcb12
#
_cell.length_a   1.000
_cell.length_b   1.000
_cell.length_c   1.000
_cell.angle_alpha   90.00
_cell.angle_beta   90.00
_cell.angle_gamma   90.00
#
_symmetry.space_group_name_H-M   'P 1'
#
loop_
_entity.id
_entity.type
_entity.pdbx_description
1 polymer ?
#
loop_
_entity_poly.entity_id
_entity_poly.type
_entity_poly.pdbx_seq_one_letter_code
_entity_poly.pdbx_strand_id
1 'polypeptide(L)'
;PTAAMYGPFEYYLNPNIGQVANWSHDKFAVMSWEPWLTYRPVGAAKSIDIPTLIITSEGAATPKADQEFFELLQGEKELVWLEGGQLDFYYKDEQVNASVEKLVEHFRRTL
;
A
#
# COMPACT_ATOMS: atom_id res chain seq x y z
N PRO A 1 28.20 -1.00 -4.65
CA PRO A 1 27.13 0.00 -4.42
C PRO A 1 26.15 -0.56 -3.37
N THR A 2 25.77 0.29 -2.45
CA THR A 2 24.81 -0.09 -1.42
C THR A 2 23.42 0.31 -1.90
N ALA A 3 22.46 -0.63 -1.97
CA ALA A 3 21.10 -0.33 -2.32
C ALA A 3 20.42 0.45 -1.17
N ALA A 4 19.60 1.43 -1.51
CA ALA A 4 18.82 2.18 -0.54
C ALA A 4 17.61 1.36 -0.02
N MET A 5 17.13 0.41 -0.80
CA MET A 5 16.03 -0.48 -0.45
C MET A 5 16.32 -1.90 -0.93
N TYR A 6 15.85 -2.88 -0.18
CA TYR A 6 15.92 -4.30 -0.51
C TYR A 6 14.51 -4.88 -0.50
N GLY A 7 14.23 -5.78 -1.46
CA GLY A 7 12.95 -6.47 -1.51
C GLY A 7 12.70 -7.15 -2.85
N PRO A 8 11.56 -7.83 -3.00
CA PRO A 8 11.16 -8.50 -4.24
C PRO A 8 10.59 -7.47 -5.23
N PHE A 9 11.45 -6.70 -5.87
CA PHE A 9 11.04 -5.61 -6.78
C PHE A 9 10.79 -6.05 -8.22
N GLU A 10 10.52 -7.32 -8.49
CA GLU A 10 10.30 -7.85 -9.84
C GLU A 10 9.25 -7.05 -10.61
N TYR A 11 8.14 -6.67 -9.96
CA TYR A 11 7.10 -5.86 -10.58
C TYR A 11 7.65 -4.61 -11.28
N TYR A 12 8.51 -3.88 -10.61
CA TYR A 12 9.05 -2.63 -11.15
C TYR A 12 10.19 -2.81 -12.16
N LEU A 13 10.79 -4.00 -12.22
CA LEU A 13 11.97 -4.28 -13.05
C LEU A 13 11.65 -5.11 -14.30
N ASN A 14 10.47 -5.74 -14.35
CA ASN A 14 10.06 -6.62 -15.41
C ASN A 14 9.15 -5.89 -16.42
N PRO A 15 9.60 -5.76 -17.69
CA PRO A 15 8.82 -5.06 -18.73
C PRO A 15 7.50 -5.75 -19.08
N ASN A 16 7.34 -7.02 -18.74
CA ASN A 16 6.11 -7.76 -19.01
C ASN A 16 5.05 -7.61 -17.91
N ILE A 17 5.39 -6.96 -16.80
CA ILE A 17 4.47 -6.80 -15.67
C ILE A 17 4.18 -5.32 -15.43
N GLY A 18 5.11 -4.59 -14.84
CA GLY A 18 4.85 -3.22 -14.40
C GLY A 18 5.99 -2.23 -14.59
N GLN A 19 7.09 -2.65 -15.26
CA GLN A 19 8.17 -1.71 -15.56
C GLN A 19 7.69 -0.61 -16.50
N VAL A 20 7.89 0.64 -16.11
CA VAL A 20 7.58 1.82 -16.93
C VAL A 20 8.84 2.25 -17.67
N ALA A 21 8.72 2.42 -19.01
CA ALA A 21 9.80 3.01 -19.81
C ALA A 21 10.19 4.39 -19.26
N ASN A 22 11.46 4.70 -19.26
CA ASN A 22 12.04 5.94 -18.71
C ASN A 22 12.04 6.06 -17.18
N TRP A 23 11.60 5.05 -16.43
CA TRP A 23 11.82 5.02 -15.00
C TRP A 23 13.23 4.49 -14.68
N SER A 24 13.94 5.20 -13.80
CA SER A 24 15.28 4.85 -13.37
C SER A 24 15.25 4.34 -11.92
N HIS A 25 15.55 3.05 -11.73
CA HIS A 25 15.61 2.41 -10.40
C HIS A 25 16.94 2.60 -9.69
N ASP A 26 17.93 3.17 -10.36
CA ASP A 26 19.30 3.36 -9.88
C ASP A 26 19.58 4.78 -9.38
N LYS A 27 18.59 5.66 -9.41
CA LYS A 27 18.70 7.07 -9.02
C LYS A 27 17.63 7.46 -8.01
N PHE A 28 18.05 8.22 -7.01
CA PHE A 28 17.18 8.83 -6.03
C PHE A 28 17.55 10.29 -5.84
N ALA A 29 16.59 11.19 -5.92
CA ALA A 29 16.85 12.61 -5.72
C ALA A 29 17.27 12.89 -4.28
N VAL A 30 18.47 13.38 -4.07
CA VAL A 30 19.02 13.64 -2.73
C VAL A 30 18.13 14.56 -1.90
N MET A 31 17.49 15.54 -2.54
CA MET A 31 16.52 16.44 -1.88
C MET A 31 15.27 15.74 -1.33
N SER A 32 14.99 14.51 -1.77
CA SER A 32 13.84 13.74 -1.30
C SER A 32 14.07 13.06 0.06
N TRP A 33 15.30 12.98 0.55
CA TRP A 33 15.61 12.28 1.79
C TRP A 33 14.96 12.91 3.02
N GLU A 34 15.04 14.22 3.18
CA GLU A 34 14.47 14.91 4.34
C GLU A 34 12.94 14.70 4.44
N PRO A 35 12.14 15.04 3.41
CA PRO A 35 10.70 14.81 3.48
C PRO A 35 10.35 13.33 3.58
N TRP A 36 11.12 12.43 2.98
CA TRP A 36 10.90 10.99 3.08
C TRP A 36 11.08 10.50 4.51
N LEU A 37 12.17 10.88 5.18
CA LEU A 37 12.48 10.43 6.55
C LEU A 37 11.57 11.05 7.61
N THR A 38 11.00 12.21 7.34
CA THR A 38 10.12 12.93 8.27
C THR A 38 8.62 12.67 8.02
N TYR A 39 8.27 12.03 6.91
CA TYR A 39 6.88 11.74 6.56
C TYR A 39 6.24 10.77 7.57
N ARG A 40 5.16 11.18 8.20
CA ARG A 40 4.44 10.45 9.25
C ARG A 40 2.92 10.38 8.96
N PRO A 41 2.50 9.64 7.93
CA PRO A 41 1.08 9.63 7.51
C PRO A 41 0.16 8.96 8.51
N VAL A 42 0.63 8.02 9.31
CA VAL A 42 -0.19 7.27 10.27
C VAL A 42 -0.93 8.20 11.24
N GLY A 43 -0.30 9.29 11.67
CA GLY A 43 -0.92 10.27 12.56
C GLY A 43 -2.14 10.98 11.98
N ALA A 44 -2.25 11.07 10.66
CA ALA A 44 -3.40 11.70 9.98
C ALA A 44 -4.71 10.91 10.17
N ALA A 45 -4.65 9.62 10.47
CA ALA A 45 -5.82 8.77 10.71
C ALA A 45 -6.75 9.33 11.79
N LYS A 46 -6.20 10.03 12.79
CA LYS A 46 -6.99 10.66 13.87
C LYS A 46 -7.98 11.74 13.39
N SER A 47 -7.77 12.26 12.18
CA SER A 47 -8.60 13.31 11.58
C SER A 47 -9.54 12.75 10.51
N ILE A 48 -9.59 11.43 10.32
CA ILE A 48 -10.42 10.77 9.33
C ILE A 48 -11.65 10.20 10.04
N ASP A 49 -12.82 10.71 9.69
CA ASP A 49 -14.12 10.33 10.24
C ASP A 49 -15.07 9.73 9.21
N ILE A 50 -14.67 9.68 7.94
CA ILE A 50 -15.43 9.03 6.88
C ILE A 50 -15.29 7.50 6.94
N PRO A 51 -16.27 6.73 6.42
CA PRO A 51 -16.17 5.29 6.31
C PRO A 51 -14.90 4.87 5.56
N THR A 52 -14.09 4.04 6.18
CA THR A 52 -12.77 3.66 5.67
C THR A 52 -12.59 2.15 5.66
N LEU A 53 -12.25 1.60 4.50
CA LEU A 53 -11.80 0.21 4.34
C LEU A 53 -10.30 0.17 4.11
N ILE A 54 -9.60 -0.66 4.88
CA ILE A 54 -8.19 -1.00 4.66
C ILE A 54 -8.12 -2.47 4.24
N ILE A 55 -7.46 -2.74 3.13
CA ILE A 55 -7.14 -4.10 2.67
C ILE A 55 -5.63 -4.25 2.73
N THR A 56 -5.16 -5.23 3.47
CA THR A 56 -3.72 -5.46 3.68
C THR A 56 -3.42 -6.97 3.78
N SER A 57 -2.16 -7.30 3.99
CA SER A 57 -1.69 -8.67 4.19
C SER A 57 -0.46 -8.71 5.09
N GLU A 58 -0.12 -9.88 5.63
CA GLU A 58 1.14 -10.06 6.36
C GLU A 58 2.38 -9.81 5.49
N GLY A 59 2.24 -9.98 4.16
CA GLY A 59 3.28 -9.69 3.17
C GLY A 59 3.29 -8.25 2.65
N ALA A 60 2.49 -7.35 3.17
CA ALA A 60 2.51 -5.94 2.84
C ALA A 60 3.83 -5.27 3.26
N ALA A 61 4.15 -4.13 2.67
CA ALA A 61 5.39 -3.41 3.00
C ALA A 61 5.42 -2.93 4.46
N THR A 62 4.27 -2.55 5.02
CA THR A 62 4.17 -1.98 6.37
C THR A 62 2.93 -2.46 7.14
N PRO A 63 2.73 -3.77 7.34
CA PRO A 63 1.48 -4.31 7.90
C PRO A 63 1.18 -3.78 9.32
N LYS A 64 2.21 -3.51 10.11
CA LYS A 64 2.05 -2.90 11.44
C LYS A 64 1.57 -1.45 11.37
N ALA A 65 2.03 -0.70 10.37
CA ALA A 65 1.59 0.68 10.19
C ALA A 65 0.14 0.72 9.68
N ASP A 66 -0.28 -0.25 8.86
CA ASP A 66 -1.68 -0.38 8.41
C ASP A 66 -2.60 -0.64 9.60
N GLN A 67 -2.20 -1.51 10.51
CA GLN A 67 -2.93 -1.79 11.75
C GLN A 67 -2.99 -0.57 12.67
N GLU A 68 -1.86 0.12 12.88
CA GLU A 68 -1.82 1.34 13.69
C GLU A 68 -2.70 2.45 13.09
N PHE A 69 -2.66 2.60 11.76
CA PHE A 69 -3.52 3.53 11.04
C PHE A 69 -4.99 3.19 11.27
N PHE A 70 -5.38 1.92 11.13
CA PHE A 70 -6.73 1.45 11.38
C PHE A 70 -7.18 1.75 12.81
N GLU A 71 -6.36 1.49 13.82
CA GLU A 71 -6.70 1.75 15.21
C GLU A 71 -7.00 3.22 15.48
N LEU A 72 -6.27 4.14 14.81
CA LEU A 72 -6.40 5.57 14.97
C LEU A 72 -7.59 6.21 14.24
N LEU A 73 -8.19 5.55 13.25
CA LEU A 73 -9.37 6.04 12.54
C LEU A 73 -10.53 6.30 13.50
N GLN A 74 -11.26 7.39 13.29
CA GLN A 74 -12.37 7.83 14.16
C GLN A 74 -13.75 7.44 13.61
N GLY A 75 -13.89 7.29 12.29
CA GLY A 75 -15.14 6.94 11.63
C GLY A 75 -15.43 5.44 11.63
N GLU A 76 -16.47 5.05 10.89
CA GLU A 76 -16.73 3.64 10.55
C GLU A 76 -15.51 3.06 9.84
N LYS A 77 -15.06 1.91 10.29
CA LYS A 77 -13.81 1.34 9.78
C LYS A 77 -13.85 -0.17 9.66
N GLU A 78 -13.20 -0.68 8.64
CA GLU A 78 -13.06 -2.11 8.35
C GLU A 78 -11.61 -2.42 7.97
N LEU A 79 -11.07 -3.50 8.51
CA LEU A 79 -9.74 -4.02 8.18
C LEU A 79 -9.87 -5.44 7.66
N VAL A 80 -9.44 -5.66 6.43
CA VAL A 80 -9.46 -6.97 5.77
C VAL A 80 -8.04 -7.43 5.53
N TRP A 81 -7.71 -8.60 6.08
CA TRP A 81 -6.46 -9.30 5.83
C TRP A 81 -6.65 -10.31 4.71
N LEU A 82 -5.84 -10.20 3.67
CA LEU A 82 -5.79 -11.14 2.55
C LEU A 82 -4.42 -11.83 2.49
N GLU A 83 -4.37 -12.96 1.79
CA GLU A 83 -3.12 -13.66 1.52
C GLU A 83 -2.38 -12.99 0.36
N GLY A 84 -1.05 -12.90 0.46
CA GLY A 84 -0.20 -12.39 -0.62
C GLY A 84 0.88 -11.42 -0.16
N GLY A 85 1.87 -11.19 -1.01
CA GLY A 85 2.89 -10.17 -0.85
C GLY A 85 2.44 -8.81 -1.40
N GLN A 86 3.09 -7.74 -0.98
CA GLN A 86 2.77 -6.35 -1.42
C GLN A 86 2.50 -6.23 -2.93
N LEU A 87 3.35 -6.80 -3.75
CA LEU A 87 3.27 -6.64 -5.20
C LEU A 87 2.22 -7.55 -5.85
N ASP A 88 1.76 -8.59 -5.17
CA ASP A 88 0.72 -9.50 -5.68
C ASP A 88 -0.60 -8.75 -5.91
N PHE A 89 -0.91 -7.79 -5.05
CA PHE A 89 -2.09 -6.93 -5.16
C PHE A 89 -2.04 -5.93 -6.33
N TYR A 90 -0.94 -5.83 -7.04
CA TYR A 90 -0.79 -4.92 -8.17
C TYR A 90 -1.20 -5.56 -9.50
N TYR A 91 -1.05 -6.89 -9.65
CA TYR A 91 -1.22 -7.54 -10.94
C TYR A 91 -1.71 -8.99 -10.91
N LYS A 92 -1.71 -9.67 -9.76
CA LYS A 92 -2.21 -11.04 -9.69
C LYS A 92 -3.73 -11.06 -9.56
N ASP A 93 -4.39 -11.76 -10.48
CA ASP A 93 -5.86 -11.82 -10.56
C ASP A 93 -6.51 -12.23 -9.23
N GLU A 94 -5.94 -13.16 -8.51
CA GLU A 94 -6.47 -13.63 -7.23
C GLU A 94 -6.57 -12.49 -6.20
N GLN A 95 -5.47 -11.78 -5.96
CA GLN A 95 -5.41 -10.69 -4.98
C GLN A 95 -6.21 -9.47 -5.44
N VAL A 96 -6.13 -9.15 -6.72
CA VAL A 96 -6.88 -8.03 -7.32
C VAL A 96 -8.38 -8.29 -7.21
N ASN A 97 -8.87 -9.47 -7.61
CA ASN A 97 -10.30 -9.79 -7.57
C ASN A 97 -10.83 -9.83 -6.13
N ALA A 98 -10.09 -10.47 -5.21
CA ALA A 98 -10.47 -10.50 -3.79
C ALA A 98 -10.57 -9.07 -3.21
N SER A 99 -9.65 -8.18 -3.57
CA SER A 99 -9.69 -6.78 -3.15
C SER A 99 -10.87 -6.02 -3.77
N VAL A 100 -11.14 -6.23 -5.06
CA VAL A 100 -12.26 -5.59 -5.77
C VAL A 100 -13.60 -5.99 -5.16
N GLU A 101 -13.81 -7.25 -4.80
CA GLU A 101 -15.02 -7.70 -4.13
C GLU A 101 -15.28 -6.92 -2.84
N LYS A 102 -14.27 -6.77 -2.00
CA LYS A 102 -14.36 -6.02 -0.75
C LYS A 102 -14.59 -4.53 -0.96
N LEU A 103 -13.93 -3.94 -1.97
CA LEU A 103 -14.13 -2.54 -2.34
C LEU A 103 -15.56 -2.27 -2.83
N VAL A 104 -16.10 -3.13 -3.69
CA VAL A 104 -17.47 -3.01 -4.20
C VAL A 104 -18.50 -3.13 -3.07
N GLU A 105 -18.32 -4.08 -2.15
CA GLU A 105 -19.16 -4.24 -0.97
C GLU A 105 -19.15 -2.98 -0.10
N HIS A 106 -17.96 -2.47 0.20
CA HIS A 106 -17.76 -1.25 0.99
C HIS A 106 -18.46 -0.05 0.36
N PHE A 107 -18.21 0.23 -0.91
CA PHE A 107 -18.80 1.40 -1.59
C PHE A 107 -20.31 1.30 -1.75
N ARG A 108 -20.88 0.11 -1.96
CA ARG A 108 -22.34 -0.07 -1.98
C ARG A 108 -23.02 0.21 -0.65
N ARG A 109 -22.28 0.06 0.45
CA ARG A 109 -22.80 0.31 1.79
C ARG A 109 -22.64 1.77 2.22
N THR A 110 -21.61 2.45 1.73
CA THR A 110 -21.17 3.75 2.24
C THR A 110 -21.49 4.93 1.32
N LEU A 111 -21.84 4.66 0.05
CA LEU A 111 -22.27 5.65 -0.95
C LEU A 111 -23.76 5.48 -1.28
#